data_82235e7d7d8825fea97d73f4891d58db
#
_entry.id   82235e7d7d8825fea97d73f4891d58db
#
_cell.length_a   1.000
_cell.length_b   1.000
_cell.length_c   1.000
_cell.angle_alpha   90.00
_cell.angle_beta   90.00
_cell.angle_gamma   90.00
#
_symmetry.space_group_name_H-M   'P 1'
#
loop_
_entity.id
_entity.type
_entity.pdbx_description
1 polymer ?
#
loop_
_entity_poly.entity_id
_entity_poly.type
_entity_poly.pdbx_seq_one_letter_code
_entity_poly.pdbx_strand_id
1 'polypeptide(L)'
;MRRLVLLAIALLFVAVTSAVAQEVRYDFDKDKDFSKYKTYKWVSIKDADQPDELTAKQITAAIDAELAKKGLTKTDLDSADLYIGYQTAVGTEKQFTAYNTGWGYGPGWGRGWYGYGGMATTTTYASTSTVYIGQLDLSMYDDAQKQLVWRGTASKTLDPKAKPEKKQKNITKAVQKLLKNYPPPKK
;
A
#
# COMPACT_ATOMS: atom_id res chain seq x y z
N MET A 1 -23.53 34.16 18.20
CA MET A 1 -23.32 33.61 16.86
C MET A 1 -21.84 33.51 16.47
N ARG A 2 -21.00 34.57 16.61
CA ARG A 2 -19.55 34.52 16.26
C ARG A 2 -18.74 33.45 17.02
N ARG A 3 -19.03 33.16 18.28
CA ARG A 3 -18.32 32.15 19.11
C ARG A 3 -18.65 30.72 18.73
N LEU A 4 -19.85 30.47 18.22
CA LEU A 4 -20.27 29.13 17.73
C LEU A 4 -19.64 28.79 16.38
N VAL A 5 -19.42 29.79 15.52
CA VAL A 5 -18.74 29.62 14.22
C VAL A 5 -17.26 29.28 14.42
N LEU A 6 -16.60 29.89 15.39
CA LEU A 6 -15.20 29.63 15.72
C LEU A 6 -14.98 28.20 16.30
N LEU A 7 -15.94 27.68 17.08
CA LEU A 7 -15.91 26.32 17.57
C LEU A 7 -16.15 25.28 16.46
N ALA A 8 -16.99 25.58 15.48
CA ALA A 8 -17.22 24.70 14.33
C ALA A 8 -15.98 24.61 13.40
N ILE A 9 -15.23 25.68 13.25
CA ILE A 9 -13.98 25.70 12.46
C ILE A 9 -12.86 24.93 13.17
N ALA A 10 -12.79 24.97 14.50
CA ALA A 10 -11.79 24.22 15.27
C ALA A 10 -12.03 22.70 15.23
N LEU A 11 -13.28 22.24 15.07
CA LEU A 11 -13.60 20.80 14.96
C LEU A 11 -13.25 20.19 13.59
N LEU A 12 -13.08 21.01 12.55
CA LEU A 12 -12.75 20.52 11.21
C LEU A 12 -11.25 20.17 11.03
N PHE A 13 -10.40 20.50 11.98
CA PHE A 13 -8.92 20.38 11.85
C PHE A 13 -8.31 19.13 12.47
N VAL A 14 -9.09 18.20 13.02
CA VAL A 14 -8.56 17.04 13.80
C VAL A 14 -8.60 15.71 13.06
N ALA A 15 -8.86 15.66 11.77
CA ALA A 15 -8.92 14.39 11.03
C ALA A 15 -7.81 14.25 9.96
N VAL A 16 -6.59 14.71 10.24
CA VAL A 16 -5.43 14.25 9.48
C VAL A 16 -4.95 12.94 10.12
N THR A 17 -5.73 11.88 9.93
CA THR A 17 -5.20 10.53 10.13
C THR A 17 -4.12 10.33 9.08
N SER A 18 -2.87 10.17 9.51
CA SER A 18 -1.79 9.70 8.66
C SER A 18 -2.20 8.35 8.08
N ALA A 19 -2.85 8.38 6.93
CA ALA A 19 -3.08 7.21 6.12
C ALA A 19 -1.68 6.77 5.68
N VAL A 20 -1.16 5.70 6.30
CA VAL A 20 0.01 5.00 5.78
C VAL A 20 -0.33 4.66 4.34
N ALA A 21 0.25 5.42 3.42
CA ALA A 21 -0.13 5.39 2.03
C ALA A 21 0.25 4.02 1.47
N GLN A 22 -0.76 3.28 1.03
CA GLN A 22 -0.55 2.09 0.22
C GLN A 22 -0.08 2.56 -1.15
N GLU A 23 1.12 2.19 -1.53
CA GLU A 23 1.67 2.50 -2.84
C GLU A 23 1.18 1.46 -3.86
N VAL A 24 0.73 1.93 -5.02
CA VAL A 24 0.31 1.07 -6.13
C VAL A 24 0.98 1.56 -7.40
N ARG A 25 1.60 0.63 -8.11
CA ARG A 25 2.18 0.84 -9.43
C ARG A 25 1.57 -0.17 -10.38
N TYR A 26 1.39 0.20 -11.63
CA TYR A 26 0.94 -0.71 -12.68
C TYR A 26 1.50 -0.31 -14.03
N ASP A 27 1.59 -1.30 -14.91
CA ASP A 27 2.01 -1.13 -16.29
C ASP A 27 1.18 -2.05 -17.18
N PHE A 28 1.00 -1.69 -18.45
CA PHE A 28 0.19 -2.44 -19.39
C PHE A 28 0.63 -2.22 -20.84
N ASP A 29 0.35 -3.21 -21.66
CA ASP A 29 0.55 -3.13 -23.11
C ASP A 29 -0.48 -2.17 -23.74
N LYS A 30 0.02 -1.06 -24.27
CA LYS A 30 -0.82 0.01 -24.84
C LYS A 30 -1.47 -0.35 -26.16
N ASP A 31 -1.00 -1.40 -26.81
CA ASP A 31 -1.50 -1.85 -28.12
C ASP A 31 -2.59 -2.92 -27.98
N LYS A 32 -2.92 -3.32 -26.75
CA LYS A 32 -3.97 -4.31 -26.45
C LYS A 32 -5.34 -3.68 -26.23
N ASP A 33 -6.35 -4.31 -26.80
CA ASP A 33 -7.74 -3.99 -26.51
C ASP A 33 -8.25 -4.84 -25.34
N PHE A 34 -8.20 -4.30 -24.15
CA PHE A 34 -8.63 -4.97 -22.93
C PHE A 34 -10.13 -5.28 -22.88
N SER A 35 -10.95 -4.67 -23.74
CA SER A 35 -12.38 -4.95 -23.79
C SER A 35 -12.71 -6.33 -24.34
N LYS A 36 -11.78 -6.98 -25.01
CA LYS A 36 -11.92 -8.33 -25.56
C LYS A 36 -11.81 -9.42 -24.50
N TYR A 37 -11.09 -9.17 -23.41
CA TYR A 37 -10.93 -10.15 -22.35
C TYR A 37 -12.19 -10.28 -21.51
N LYS A 38 -12.73 -11.51 -21.43
CA LYS A 38 -13.96 -11.84 -20.70
C LYS A 38 -13.74 -12.94 -19.65
N THR A 39 -12.77 -13.79 -19.90
CA THR A 39 -12.49 -14.95 -19.05
C THR A 39 -11.06 -14.94 -18.56
N TYR A 40 -10.84 -15.52 -17.38
CA TYR A 40 -9.49 -15.72 -16.87
C TYR A 40 -9.34 -17.05 -16.13
N LYS A 41 -8.12 -17.55 -16.12
CA LYS A 41 -7.69 -18.75 -15.40
C LYS A 41 -6.53 -18.41 -14.49
N TRP A 42 -6.53 -18.98 -13.28
CA TRP A 42 -5.39 -18.89 -12.39
C TRP A 42 -4.26 -19.80 -12.84
N VAL A 43 -3.04 -19.29 -12.79
CA VAL A 43 -1.81 -20.05 -13.02
C VAL A 43 -0.82 -19.79 -11.89
N SER A 44 -0.06 -20.83 -11.55
CA SER A 44 1.05 -20.71 -10.62
C SER A 44 2.26 -20.12 -11.33
N ILE A 45 2.86 -19.08 -10.75
CA ILE A 45 4.15 -18.56 -11.21
C ILE A 45 5.23 -19.47 -10.62
N LYS A 46 6.07 -20.03 -11.48
CA LYS A 46 7.16 -20.91 -11.05
C LYS A 46 8.13 -20.13 -10.14
N ASP A 47 8.57 -20.76 -9.07
CA ASP A 47 9.52 -20.22 -8.10
C ASP A 47 9.06 -18.89 -7.42
N ALA A 48 7.76 -18.57 -7.48
CA ALA A 48 7.21 -17.40 -6.82
C ALA A 48 6.97 -17.64 -5.33
N ASP A 49 7.36 -16.67 -4.53
CA ASP A 49 7.01 -16.66 -3.11
C ASP A 49 5.50 -16.57 -2.93
N GLN A 50 4.94 -17.53 -2.20
CA GLN A 50 3.52 -17.60 -1.87
C GLN A 50 3.32 -17.35 -0.38
N PRO A 51 2.24 -16.67 0.03
CA PRO A 51 1.90 -16.52 1.42
C PRO A 51 1.37 -17.86 1.99
N ASP A 52 1.10 -17.89 3.30
CA ASP A 52 0.38 -19.01 3.91
C ASP A 52 -0.99 -19.25 3.23
N GLU A 53 -1.50 -20.47 3.35
CA GLU A 53 -2.72 -20.91 2.65
C GLU A 53 -3.95 -20.03 2.93
N LEU A 54 -4.13 -19.56 4.17
CA LEU A 54 -5.26 -18.70 4.53
C LEU A 54 -5.14 -17.32 3.88
N THR A 55 -3.95 -16.76 3.89
CA THR A 55 -3.66 -15.49 3.21
C THR A 55 -3.80 -15.63 1.70
N ALA A 56 -3.34 -16.74 1.12
CA ALA A 56 -3.51 -17.05 -0.30
C ALA A 56 -4.99 -17.07 -0.70
N LYS A 57 -5.83 -17.78 0.07
CA LYS A 57 -7.28 -17.81 -0.13
C LYS A 57 -7.94 -16.42 -0.07
N GLN A 58 -7.51 -15.58 0.88
CA GLN A 58 -8.02 -14.21 1.00
C GLN A 58 -7.61 -13.33 -0.18
N ILE A 59 -6.38 -13.47 -0.67
CA ILE A 59 -5.88 -12.72 -1.83
C ILE A 59 -6.65 -13.13 -3.09
N THR A 60 -6.74 -14.42 -3.38
CA THR A 60 -7.45 -14.92 -4.58
C THR A 60 -8.92 -14.53 -4.54
N ALA A 61 -9.61 -14.71 -3.41
CA ALA A 61 -11.01 -14.31 -3.26
C ALA A 61 -11.21 -12.80 -3.48
N ALA A 62 -10.31 -11.95 -2.98
CA ALA A 62 -10.39 -10.51 -3.17
C ALA A 62 -10.16 -10.13 -4.64
N ILE A 63 -9.20 -10.76 -5.33
CA ILE A 63 -8.94 -10.52 -6.76
C ILE A 63 -10.12 -11.00 -7.60
N ASP A 64 -10.63 -12.23 -7.36
CA ASP A 64 -11.80 -12.78 -8.05
C ASP A 64 -13.00 -11.83 -7.93
N ALA A 65 -13.27 -11.30 -6.73
CA ALA A 65 -14.36 -10.36 -6.50
C ALA A 65 -14.18 -9.03 -7.26
N GLU A 66 -12.97 -8.50 -7.36
CA GLU A 66 -12.72 -7.24 -8.10
C GLU A 66 -12.73 -7.46 -9.61
N LEU A 67 -12.22 -8.60 -10.11
CA LEU A 67 -12.28 -8.93 -11.54
C LEU A 67 -13.72 -9.18 -12.01
N ALA A 68 -14.55 -9.83 -11.19
CA ALA A 68 -15.98 -10.01 -11.47
C ALA A 68 -16.71 -8.67 -11.62
N LYS A 69 -16.42 -7.67 -10.77
CA LYS A 69 -16.97 -6.30 -10.90
C LYS A 69 -16.57 -5.62 -12.21
N LYS A 70 -15.49 -6.07 -12.83
CA LYS A 70 -14.97 -5.56 -14.10
C LYS A 70 -15.43 -6.38 -15.30
N GLY A 71 -16.31 -7.35 -15.07
CA GLY A 71 -16.93 -8.17 -16.11
C GLY A 71 -16.09 -9.36 -16.57
N LEU A 72 -15.06 -9.75 -15.79
CA LEU A 72 -14.30 -10.97 -16.08
C LEU A 72 -14.89 -12.15 -15.31
N THR A 73 -14.97 -13.29 -15.97
CA THR A 73 -15.45 -14.55 -15.40
C THR A 73 -14.29 -15.53 -15.24
N LYS A 74 -14.18 -16.12 -14.04
CA LYS A 74 -13.23 -17.19 -13.79
C LYS A 74 -13.64 -18.46 -14.53
N THR A 75 -12.65 -19.15 -15.10
CA THR A 75 -12.82 -20.45 -15.74
C THR A 75 -11.63 -21.35 -15.45
N ASP A 76 -11.86 -22.67 -15.53
CA ASP A 76 -10.79 -23.68 -15.46
C ASP A 76 -10.37 -24.17 -16.85
N LEU A 77 -11.01 -23.66 -17.91
CA LEU A 77 -10.69 -24.06 -19.28
C LEU A 77 -9.34 -23.48 -19.72
N ASP A 78 -8.61 -24.24 -20.53
CA ASP A 78 -7.34 -23.80 -21.12
C ASP A 78 -7.52 -22.72 -22.18
N SER A 79 -8.75 -22.47 -22.63
CA SER A 79 -9.12 -21.43 -23.58
C SER A 79 -9.54 -20.10 -22.91
N ALA A 80 -9.10 -19.85 -21.69
CA ALA A 80 -9.32 -18.56 -21.01
C ALA A 80 -8.61 -17.43 -21.77
N ASP A 81 -9.22 -16.25 -21.86
CA ASP A 81 -8.60 -15.10 -22.54
C ASP A 81 -7.34 -14.61 -21.80
N LEU A 82 -7.32 -14.69 -20.47
CA LEU A 82 -6.22 -14.27 -19.64
C LEU A 82 -5.76 -15.37 -18.69
N TYR A 83 -4.47 -15.53 -18.56
CA TYR A 83 -3.84 -16.26 -17.47
C TYR A 83 -3.35 -15.28 -16.40
N ILE A 84 -3.79 -15.51 -15.17
CA ILE A 84 -3.51 -14.61 -14.05
C ILE A 84 -2.69 -15.34 -13.00
N GLY A 85 -1.58 -14.73 -12.62
CA GLY A 85 -0.73 -15.22 -11.54
C GLY A 85 -0.38 -14.08 -10.58
N TYR A 86 -0.15 -14.42 -9.32
CA TYR A 86 0.35 -13.48 -8.34
C TYR A 86 1.54 -14.06 -7.56
N GLN A 87 2.30 -13.17 -6.97
CA GLN A 87 3.34 -13.49 -6.01
C GLN A 87 3.31 -12.47 -4.88
N THR A 88 3.87 -12.83 -3.74
CA THR A 88 3.99 -11.94 -2.59
C THR A 88 5.42 -11.86 -2.12
N ALA A 89 5.79 -10.72 -1.52
CA ALA A 89 7.07 -10.59 -0.83
C ALA A 89 6.85 -9.85 0.49
N VAL A 90 7.68 -10.16 1.49
CA VAL A 90 7.75 -9.41 2.74
C VAL A 90 9.18 -8.95 2.96
N GLY A 91 9.38 -7.64 2.87
CA GLY A 91 10.64 -6.99 3.18
C GLY A 91 10.65 -6.40 4.59
N THR A 92 11.84 -6.14 5.12
CA THR A 92 12.04 -5.42 6.37
C THR A 92 12.87 -4.18 6.13
N GLU A 93 12.40 -3.05 6.66
CA GLU A 93 13.15 -1.79 6.66
C GLU A 93 13.41 -1.34 8.09
N LYS A 94 14.61 -0.82 8.33
CA LYS A 94 14.95 -0.17 9.61
C LYS A 94 14.70 1.32 9.48
N GLN A 95 13.75 1.84 10.25
CA GLN A 95 13.50 3.26 10.35
C GLN A 95 14.24 3.82 11.57
N PHE A 96 15.07 4.84 11.33
CA PHE A 96 15.73 5.60 12.38
C PHE A 96 14.91 6.87 12.63
N THR A 97 14.40 7.00 13.84
CA THR A 97 13.74 8.23 14.28
C THR A 97 14.60 8.87 15.35
N ALA A 98 15.16 10.03 15.03
CA ALA A 98 15.89 10.86 16.00
C ALA A 98 14.99 12.02 16.41
N TYR A 99 14.65 12.11 17.69
CA TYR A 99 13.98 13.26 18.26
C TYR A 99 15.01 14.10 19.00
N ASN A 100 15.16 15.33 18.55
CA ASN A 100 15.95 16.32 19.25
C ASN A 100 15.01 17.13 20.14
N THR A 101 15.00 16.87 21.44
CA THR A 101 14.26 17.69 22.43
C THR A 101 15.14 18.85 22.90
N GLY A 102 15.65 19.62 21.96
CA GLY A 102 16.25 20.92 22.26
C GLY A 102 15.16 21.91 22.61
N TRP A 103 14.91 22.15 23.87
CA TRP A 103 14.23 23.37 24.29
C TRP A 103 15.20 24.54 24.03
N GLY A 104 15.25 24.95 22.77
CA GLY A 104 15.88 26.21 22.40
C GLY A 104 15.01 27.34 22.91
N TYR A 105 15.31 27.87 24.05
CA TYR A 105 14.87 29.21 24.41
C TYR A 105 15.43 30.14 23.35
N GLY A 106 14.52 30.72 22.56
CA GLY A 106 14.84 31.76 21.60
C GLY A 106 15.52 32.98 22.27
N PRO A 107 16.11 33.88 21.48
CA PRO A 107 16.92 34.97 21.98
C PRO A 107 16.04 35.97 22.72
N GLY A 108 15.92 35.81 24.02
CA GLY A 108 15.38 36.81 24.93
C GLY A 108 16.45 37.86 25.20
N TRP A 109 16.15 39.09 24.90
CA TRP A 109 16.92 40.24 25.27
C TRP A 109 17.30 40.24 26.75
N GLY A 110 18.58 40.22 27.05
CA GLY A 110 19.10 40.34 28.39
C GLY A 110 20.60 40.63 28.34
N ARG A 111 20.95 41.91 28.23
CA ARG A 111 22.29 42.42 28.56
C ARG A 111 22.56 42.16 30.02
N GLY A 112 23.51 41.28 30.33
CA GLY A 112 23.96 41.02 31.69
C GLY A 112 25.24 40.20 31.70
N TRP A 113 26.30 40.82 31.96
CA TRP A 113 27.66 40.42 32.12
C TRP A 113 27.84 39.33 33.23
N TYR A 114 28.85 38.53 33.06
CA TYR A 114 29.40 37.42 33.86
C TYR A 114 28.87 36.01 33.52
N GLY A 115 29.85 35.26 33.02
CA GLY A 115 29.78 33.90 32.59
C GLY A 115 29.54 32.87 33.70
N TYR A 116 28.91 31.82 33.28
CA TYR A 116 29.26 30.46 33.68
C TYR A 116 28.71 29.57 32.56
N GLY A 117 29.58 28.78 31.96
CA GLY A 117 29.25 27.91 30.85
C GLY A 117 28.18 26.89 31.25
N GLY A 118 26.94 27.16 30.91
CA GLY A 118 25.88 26.19 30.94
C GLY A 118 26.04 25.28 29.73
N MET A 119 26.58 24.09 29.90
CA MET A 119 26.57 23.01 28.92
C MET A 119 25.11 22.66 28.67
N ALA A 120 24.55 23.15 27.54
CA ALA A 120 23.27 22.67 27.06
C ALA A 120 23.44 21.21 26.63
N THR A 121 23.12 20.28 27.52
CA THR A 121 23.07 18.85 27.19
C THR A 121 21.89 18.60 26.25
N THR A 122 22.17 18.59 24.97
CA THR A 122 21.21 18.14 23.96
C THR A 122 21.14 16.62 24.07
N THR A 123 20.07 16.11 24.66
CA THR A 123 19.84 14.67 24.69
C THR A 123 19.14 14.26 23.40
N THR A 124 19.85 13.57 22.52
CA THR A 124 19.31 12.98 21.31
C THR A 124 18.82 11.57 21.63
N TYR A 125 17.53 11.36 21.55
CA TYR A 125 16.94 10.02 21.61
C TYR A 125 16.84 9.47 20.20
N ALA A 126 17.64 8.46 19.88
CA ALA A 126 17.55 7.71 18.66
C ALA A 126 16.81 6.39 18.94
N SER A 127 15.69 6.17 18.27
CA SER A 127 15.02 4.87 18.28
C SER A 127 15.08 4.25 16.89
N THR A 128 15.37 2.94 16.87
CA THR A 128 15.34 2.14 15.65
C THR A 128 14.11 1.25 15.72
N SER A 129 13.23 1.36 14.74
CA SER A 129 12.09 0.46 14.58
C SER A 129 12.23 -0.36 13.31
N THR A 130 11.87 -1.65 13.39
CA THR A 130 11.77 -2.51 12.21
C THR A 130 10.37 -2.42 11.65
N VAL A 131 10.27 -2.04 10.38
CA VAL A 131 9.01 -1.94 9.64
C VAL A 131 8.95 -3.09 8.64
N TYR A 132 7.84 -3.80 8.62
CA TYR A 132 7.58 -4.86 7.65
C TYR A 132 6.78 -4.30 6.49
N ILE A 133 7.25 -4.54 5.26
CA ILE A 133 6.56 -4.12 4.04
C ILE A 133 6.10 -5.35 3.29
N GLY A 134 4.79 -5.51 3.14
CA GLY A 134 4.20 -6.52 2.29
C GLY A 134 4.00 -6.00 0.88
N GLN A 135 4.31 -6.82 -0.10
CA GLN A 135 4.12 -6.55 -1.52
C GLN A 135 3.28 -7.65 -2.14
N LEU A 136 2.34 -7.27 -2.99
CA LEU A 136 1.52 -8.13 -3.82
C LEU A 136 1.72 -7.72 -5.28
N ASP A 137 2.26 -8.63 -6.08
CA ASP A 137 2.42 -8.48 -7.52
C ASP A 137 1.38 -9.34 -8.24
N LEU A 138 0.64 -8.76 -9.15
CA LEU A 138 -0.35 -9.42 -10.00
C LEU A 138 0.05 -9.25 -11.46
N SER A 139 0.08 -10.36 -12.20
CA SER A 139 0.42 -10.40 -13.62
C SER A 139 -0.67 -11.05 -14.42
N MET A 140 -1.00 -10.47 -15.58
CA MET A 140 -2.00 -10.97 -16.52
C MET A 140 -1.36 -11.19 -17.89
N TYR A 141 -1.52 -12.38 -18.41
CA TYR A 141 -0.97 -12.81 -19.69
C TYR A 141 -2.10 -13.09 -20.66
N ASP A 142 -1.96 -12.61 -21.88
CA ASP A 142 -2.82 -12.98 -23.02
C ASP A 142 -2.51 -14.43 -23.40
N ASP A 143 -3.52 -15.32 -23.37
CA ASP A 143 -3.30 -16.74 -23.67
C ASP A 143 -2.90 -16.96 -25.12
N ALA A 144 -3.56 -16.30 -26.06
CA ALA A 144 -3.30 -16.48 -27.48
C ALA A 144 -1.88 -16.11 -27.89
N GLN A 145 -1.30 -15.11 -27.26
CA GLN A 145 0.03 -14.59 -27.60
C GLN A 145 1.12 -14.97 -26.57
N LYS A 146 0.73 -15.55 -25.43
CA LYS A 146 1.63 -15.87 -24.30
C LYS A 146 2.46 -14.65 -23.83
N GLN A 147 1.87 -13.47 -23.90
CA GLN A 147 2.52 -12.21 -23.58
C GLN A 147 1.92 -11.58 -22.34
N LEU A 148 2.76 -10.97 -21.53
CA LEU A 148 2.34 -10.14 -20.41
C LEU A 148 1.63 -8.90 -20.97
N VAL A 149 0.36 -8.72 -20.62
CA VAL A 149 -0.46 -7.59 -21.10
C VAL A 149 -0.74 -6.56 -20.01
N TRP A 150 -0.72 -6.98 -18.75
CA TRP A 150 -0.89 -6.10 -17.60
C TRP A 150 -0.16 -6.65 -16.39
N ARG A 151 0.43 -5.75 -15.62
CA ARG A 151 0.98 -6.08 -14.31
C ARG A 151 0.75 -4.94 -13.34
N GLY A 152 0.60 -5.27 -12.07
CA GLY A 152 0.50 -4.28 -11.02
C GLY A 152 1.10 -4.77 -9.72
N THR A 153 1.63 -3.82 -8.95
CA THR A 153 2.25 -4.04 -7.64
C THR A 153 1.55 -3.17 -6.62
N ALA A 154 1.14 -3.76 -5.51
CA ALA A 154 0.67 -3.03 -4.34
C ALA A 154 1.58 -3.31 -3.16
N SER A 155 2.10 -2.26 -2.52
CA SER A 155 2.94 -2.38 -1.33
C SER A 155 2.32 -1.64 -0.15
N LYS A 156 2.54 -2.17 1.05
CA LYS A 156 2.01 -1.62 2.29
C LYS A 156 2.85 -2.04 3.50
N THR A 157 2.99 -1.11 4.44
CA THR A 157 3.49 -1.44 5.79
C THR A 157 2.53 -2.40 6.48
N LEU A 158 3.07 -3.51 6.97
CA LEU A 158 2.35 -4.54 7.70
C LEU A 158 2.44 -4.29 9.21
N ASP A 159 1.34 -4.58 9.88
CA ASP A 159 1.30 -4.71 11.34
C ASP A 159 1.29 -6.21 11.67
N PRO A 160 2.43 -6.79 12.17
CA PRO A 160 2.50 -8.22 12.47
C PRO A 160 1.49 -8.67 13.53
N LYS A 161 1.08 -7.73 14.40
CA LYS A 161 0.12 -7.97 15.49
C LYS A 161 -1.34 -7.68 15.08
N ALA A 162 -1.60 -7.39 13.79
CA ALA A 162 -2.94 -7.10 13.33
C ALA A 162 -3.86 -8.31 13.51
N LYS A 163 -5.08 -8.06 13.99
CA LYS A 163 -6.13 -9.07 14.07
C LYS A 163 -6.51 -9.59 12.68
N PRO A 164 -7.03 -10.83 12.55
CA PRO A 164 -7.39 -11.44 11.26
C PRO A 164 -8.30 -10.55 10.41
N GLU A 165 -9.31 -9.92 11.00
CA GLU A 165 -10.26 -9.05 10.29
C GLU A 165 -9.56 -7.81 9.71
N LYS A 166 -8.57 -7.27 10.44
CA LYS A 166 -7.76 -6.13 9.96
C LYS A 166 -6.85 -6.57 8.81
N LYS A 167 -6.26 -7.77 8.87
CA LYS A 167 -5.46 -8.35 7.80
C LYS A 167 -6.29 -8.52 6.54
N GLN A 168 -7.45 -9.17 6.63
CA GLN A 168 -8.39 -9.36 5.52
C GLN A 168 -8.83 -8.03 4.90
N LYS A 169 -9.25 -7.05 5.73
CA LYS A 169 -9.62 -5.71 5.27
C LYS A 169 -8.48 -5.02 4.52
N ASN A 170 -7.24 -5.20 4.98
CA ASN A 170 -6.06 -4.64 4.32
C ASN A 170 -5.81 -5.28 2.95
N ILE A 171 -5.93 -6.61 2.84
CA ILE A 171 -5.80 -7.36 1.58
C ILE A 171 -6.87 -6.87 0.59
N THR A 172 -8.15 -6.83 1.00
CA THR A 172 -9.23 -6.34 0.14
C THR A 172 -8.96 -4.93 -0.37
N LYS A 173 -8.54 -4.01 0.51
CA LYS A 173 -8.19 -2.64 0.11
C LYS A 173 -6.98 -2.59 -0.84
N ALA A 174 -5.99 -3.47 -0.64
CA ALA A 174 -4.83 -3.55 -1.51
C ALA A 174 -5.24 -3.93 -2.93
N VAL A 175 -6.04 -5.00 -3.05
CA VAL A 175 -6.55 -5.49 -4.32
C VAL A 175 -7.46 -4.47 -5.02
N GLN A 176 -8.36 -3.82 -4.27
CA GLN A 176 -9.21 -2.76 -4.81
C GLN A 176 -8.40 -1.61 -5.42
N LYS A 177 -7.36 -1.16 -4.71
CA LYS A 177 -6.49 -0.11 -5.22
C LYS A 177 -5.66 -0.58 -6.41
N LEU A 178 -5.12 -1.80 -6.34
CA LEU A 178 -4.32 -2.41 -7.39
C LEU A 178 -5.09 -2.47 -8.71
N LEU A 179 -6.33 -2.98 -8.66
CA LEU A 179 -7.18 -3.16 -9.83
C LEU A 179 -8.04 -1.91 -10.17
N LYS A 180 -7.89 -0.79 -9.44
CA LYS A 180 -8.67 0.42 -9.70
C LYS A 180 -8.56 0.86 -11.16
N ASN A 181 -7.38 0.79 -11.73
CA ASN A 181 -7.07 1.22 -13.09
C ASN A 181 -7.04 0.06 -14.11
N TYR A 182 -7.67 -1.07 -13.79
CA TYR A 182 -7.94 -2.15 -14.72
C TYR A 182 -9.43 -2.18 -15.07
N PRO A 183 -9.83 -2.34 -16.35
CA PRO A 183 -8.98 -2.23 -17.50
C PRO A 183 -8.42 -0.82 -17.67
N PRO A 184 -7.23 -0.66 -18.29
CA PRO A 184 -6.70 0.67 -18.56
C PRO A 184 -7.61 1.43 -19.52
N PRO A 185 -7.61 2.79 -19.51
CA PRO A 185 -8.45 3.58 -20.39
C PRO A 185 -8.08 3.33 -21.86
N LYS A 186 -9.10 3.26 -22.70
CA LYS A 186 -8.89 3.26 -24.16
C LYS A 186 -8.24 4.58 -24.56
N LYS A 187 -7.26 4.50 -25.47
CA LYS A 187 -6.75 5.69 -26.15
C LYS A 187 -7.79 6.26 -27.10
#